data_824e97bcd72adbf3913c19f88a815256
#
_entry.id   824e97bcd72adbf3913c19f88a815256
#
_cell.length_a   1.000
_cell.length_b   1.000
_cell.length_c   1.000
_cell.angle_alpha   90.00
_cell.angle_beta   90.00
_cell.angle_gamma   90.00
#
_symmetry.space_group_name_H-M   'P 1'
#
loop_
_entity.id
_entity.type
_entity.pdbx_description
1 polymer ?
#
loop_
_entity_poly.entity_id
_entity_poly.type
_entity_poly.pdbx_seq_one_letter_code
_entity_poly.pdbx_strand_id
1 'polypeptide(L)'
;MDFGYPLILAKKAKEAGVLQFIIISAMGAAVDSMNFYSRTKGEMEEALKELNLSALHIVRPSLLLGKRAEVRIGEQMAAMLTSLVPLLFSGFLKKYKPIPAKVVADAMYRVANQQIIGNHIYESDRLVALNAECGCRQRGCK
;
A
#
# COMPACT_ATOMS: atom_id res chain seq x y z
N MET A 1 -15.43 7.78 6.13
CA MET A 1 -14.18 8.55 5.90
C MET A 1 -13.27 7.87 4.88
N ASP A 2 -13.03 6.57 4.96
CA ASP A 2 -12.04 5.87 4.10
C ASP A 2 -12.42 5.70 2.62
N PHE A 3 -13.67 5.94 2.24
CA PHE A 3 -14.14 5.88 0.86
C PHE A 3 -14.33 7.28 0.25
N GLY A 4 -15.07 8.15 0.92
CA GLY A 4 -15.53 9.43 0.33
C GLY A 4 -14.40 10.44 0.09
N TYR A 5 -13.52 10.66 1.07
CA TYR A 5 -12.45 11.65 0.95
C TYR A 5 -11.44 11.35 -0.16
N PRO A 6 -10.92 10.11 -0.29
CA PRO A 6 -10.03 9.77 -1.38
C PRO A 6 -10.63 10.02 -2.76
N LEU A 7 -11.91 9.68 -2.94
CA LEU A 7 -12.60 9.86 -4.21
C LEU A 7 -12.82 11.34 -4.55
N ILE A 8 -13.20 12.16 -3.56
CA ILE A 8 -13.33 13.61 -3.74
C ILE A 8 -12.00 14.24 -4.12
N LEU A 9 -10.91 13.88 -3.41
CA LEU A 9 -9.57 14.36 -3.71
C LEU A 9 -9.11 13.96 -5.11
N ALA A 10 -9.35 12.72 -5.51
CA ALA A 10 -8.99 12.24 -6.84
C ALA A 10 -9.77 12.95 -7.96
N LYS A 11 -11.07 13.22 -7.75
CA LYS A 11 -11.87 14.03 -8.68
C LYS A 11 -11.32 15.44 -8.82
N LYS A 12 -11.01 16.10 -7.70
CA LYS A 12 -10.42 17.44 -7.70
C LYS A 12 -9.03 17.46 -8.33
N ALA A 13 -8.20 16.44 -8.08
CA ALA A 13 -6.91 16.30 -8.73
C ALA A 13 -7.06 16.16 -10.26
N LYS A 14 -8.02 15.37 -10.73
CA LYS A 14 -8.33 15.23 -12.14
C LYS A 14 -8.78 16.56 -12.76
N GLU A 15 -9.71 17.28 -12.11
CA GLU A 15 -10.19 18.61 -12.55
C GLU A 15 -9.04 19.64 -12.63
N ALA A 16 -8.07 19.54 -11.71
CA ALA A 16 -6.89 20.39 -11.68
C ALA A 16 -5.78 19.97 -12.66
N GLY A 17 -6.00 18.92 -13.47
CA GLY A 17 -5.01 18.44 -14.44
C GLY A 17 -3.81 17.73 -13.82
N VAL A 18 -3.93 17.20 -12.60
CA VAL A 18 -2.88 16.44 -11.96
C VAL A 18 -2.63 15.14 -12.72
N LEU A 19 -1.39 14.92 -13.15
CA LEU A 19 -1.02 13.78 -14.00
C LEU A 19 -0.92 12.47 -13.22
N GLN A 20 -0.63 12.54 -11.92
CA GLN A 20 -0.35 11.35 -11.11
C GLN A 20 -1.04 11.43 -9.74
N PHE A 21 -1.73 10.38 -9.37
CA PHE A 21 -2.39 10.25 -8.07
C PHE A 21 -1.92 8.99 -7.35
N ILE A 22 -1.42 9.15 -6.13
CA ILE A 22 -0.89 8.04 -5.32
C ILE A 22 -1.72 7.93 -4.05
N ILE A 23 -2.19 6.73 -3.74
CA ILE A 23 -3.02 6.49 -2.56
C ILE A 23 -2.57 5.24 -1.80
N ILE A 24 -2.69 5.31 -0.48
CA ILE A 24 -2.50 4.15 0.41
C ILE A 24 -3.86 3.47 0.60
N SER A 25 -3.92 2.21 0.22
CA SER A 25 -5.00 1.28 0.49
C SER A 25 -4.55 0.28 1.57
N ALA A 26 -5.01 -0.95 1.50
CA ALA A 26 -4.63 -2.00 2.41
C ALA A 26 -4.46 -3.32 1.68
N MET A 27 -3.57 -4.17 2.19
CA MET A 27 -3.48 -5.56 1.73
C MET A 27 -4.82 -6.27 1.92
N GLY A 28 -5.22 -7.07 0.91
CA GLY A 28 -6.50 -7.78 0.93
C GLY A 28 -7.71 -6.90 0.62
N ALA A 29 -7.50 -5.67 0.11
CA ALA A 29 -8.59 -4.86 -0.42
C ALA A 29 -9.26 -5.57 -1.60
N ALA A 30 -10.55 -5.90 -1.46
CA ALA A 30 -11.34 -6.58 -2.46
C ALA A 30 -12.83 -6.28 -2.23
N VAL A 31 -13.57 -6.05 -3.31
CA VAL A 31 -15.00 -5.68 -3.26
C VAL A 31 -15.85 -6.80 -2.66
N ASP A 32 -15.47 -8.05 -2.88
CA ASP A 32 -16.13 -9.27 -2.40
C ASP A 32 -15.66 -9.71 -1.00
N SER A 33 -14.79 -8.92 -0.34
CA SER A 33 -14.29 -9.27 0.99
C SER A 33 -15.40 -9.31 2.03
N MET A 34 -15.43 -10.37 2.84
CA MET A 34 -16.32 -10.46 3.99
C MET A 34 -15.96 -9.45 5.10
N ASN A 35 -14.71 -9.01 5.15
CA ASN A 35 -14.28 -7.98 6.08
C ASN A 35 -14.68 -6.60 5.57
N PHE A 36 -15.48 -5.89 6.37
CA PHE A 36 -15.97 -4.55 6.04
C PHE A 36 -14.86 -3.57 5.63
N TYR A 37 -13.75 -3.56 6.36
CA TYR A 37 -12.62 -2.68 6.06
C TYR A 37 -11.99 -2.98 4.69
N SER A 38 -11.69 -4.27 4.43
CA SER A 38 -11.12 -4.70 3.15
C SER A 38 -12.07 -4.45 1.98
N ARG A 39 -13.38 -4.63 2.20
CA ARG A 39 -14.40 -4.35 1.19
C ARG A 39 -14.47 -2.86 0.88
N THR A 40 -14.54 -2.00 1.90
CA THR A 40 -14.56 -0.54 1.70
C THR A 40 -13.31 -0.05 0.96
N LYS A 41 -12.13 -0.65 1.25
CA LYS A 41 -10.90 -0.33 0.50
C LYS A 41 -10.96 -0.83 -0.94
N GLY A 42 -11.50 -2.01 -1.18
CA GLY A 42 -11.72 -2.54 -2.53
C GLY A 42 -12.67 -1.66 -3.36
N GLU A 43 -13.80 -1.29 -2.79
CA GLU A 43 -14.77 -0.38 -3.43
C GLU A 43 -14.15 0.98 -3.76
N MET A 44 -13.33 1.54 -2.85
CA MET A 44 -12.60 2.78 -3.08
C MET A 44 -11.63 2.64 -4.26
N GLU A 45 -10.89 1.55 -4.34
CA GLU A 45 -9.94 1.33 -5.43
C GLU A 45 -10.62 1.20 -6.78
N GLU A 46 -11.75 0.49 -6.87
CA GLU A 46 -12.52 0.38 -8.12
C GLU A 46 -13.08 1.75 -8.55
N ALA A 47 -13.68 2.51 -7.62
CA ALA A 47 -14.17 3.84 -7.91
C ALA A 47 -13.06 4.82 -8.36
N LEU A 48 -11.84 4.66 -7.86
CA LEU A 48 -10.69 5.45 -8.31
C LEU A 48 -10.23 5.06 -9.72
N LYS A 49 -10.26 3.77 -10.07
CA LYS A 49 -9.93 3.29 -11.42
C LYS A 49 -10.91 3.80 -12.46
N GLU A 50 -12.22 3.86 -12.11
CA GLU A 50 -13.27 4.40 -12.98
C GLU A 50 -13.07 5.89 -13.31
N LEU A 51 -12.32 6.63 -12.50
CA LEU A 51 -12.01 8.03 -12.80
C LEU A 51 -11.09 8.20 -14.02
N ASN A 52 -10.43 7.13 -14.51
CA ASN A 52 -9.51 7.18 -15.65
C ASN A 52 -8.47 8.31 -15.51
N LEU A 53 -7.75 8.30 -14.38
CA LEU A 53 -6.61 9.19 -14.15
C LEU A 53 -5.45 8.79 -15.06
N SER A 54 -4.64 9.75 -15.48
CA SER A 54 -3.48 9.47 -16.35
C SER A 54 -2.51 8.49 -15.71
N ALA A 55 -2.29 8.63 -14.41
CA ALA A 55 -1.52 7.68 -13.60
C ALA A 55 -2.15 7.53 -12.21
N LEU A 56 -2.56 6.32 -11.87
CA LEU A 56 -3.08 5.95 -10.55
C LEU A 56 -2.18 4.90 -9.92
N HIS A 57 -1.61 5.21 -8.78
CA HIS A 57 -0.75 4.30 -8.03
C HIS A 57 -1.40 3.94 -6.69
N ILE A 58 -1.79 2.70 -6.53
CA ILE A 58 -2.43 2.15 -5.33
C ILE A 58 -1.39 1.37 -4.55
N VAL A 59 -1.09 1.83 -3.35
CA VAL A 59 -0.12 1.20 -2.45
C VAL A 59 -0.88 0.37 -1.43
N ARG A 60 -0.68 -0.95 -1.46
CA ARG A 60 -1.31 -1.92 -0.54
C ARG A 60 -0.27 -2.46 0.46
N PRO A 61 0.08 -1.70 1.49
CA PRO A 61 0.99 -2.22 2.50
C PRO A 61 0.31 -3.31 3.32
N SER A 62 1.10 -4.25 3.80
CA SER A 62 0.71 -5.16 4.87
C SER A 62 0.61 -4.39 6.20
N LEU A 63 0.78 -5.05 7.31
CA LEU A 63 0.81 -4.39 8.61
C LEU A 63 1.93 -3.34 8.67
N LEU A 64 1.56 -2.07 8.85
CA LEU A 64 2.53 -0.98 9.00
C LEU A 64 3.12 -0.97 10.42
N LEU A 65 4.43 -1.10 10.51
CA LEU A 65 5.17 -0.90 11.75
C LEU A 65 5.54 0.58 11.89
N GLY A 66 5.02 1.24 12.91
CA GLY A 66 5.34 2.61 13.26
C GLY A 66 5.18 2.83 14.76
N LYS A 67 5.87 3.83 15.31
CA LYS A 67 5.88 4.14 16.78
C LYS A 67 4.49 4.27 17.41
N ARG A 68 3.43 4.56 16.63
CA ARG A 68 2.04 4.60 17.11
C ARG A 68 1.28 3.28 16.91
N ALA A 69 1.75 2.40 16.05
CA ALA A 69 1.13 1.11 15.79
C ALA A 69 1.47 0.08 16.86
N GLU A 70 2.62 0.21 17.50
CA GLU A 70 3.06 -0.69 18.58
C GLU A 70 2.09 -0.71 19.77
N VAL A 71 1.38 0.39 20.04
CA VAL A 71 0.47 0.51 21.20
C VAL A 71 -0.96 0.02 20.90
N ARG A 72 -1.46 0.11 19.65
CA ARG A 72 -2.85 -0.26 19.32
C ARG A 72 -3.02 -1.63 18.69
N ILE A 73 -1.98 -2.14 18.06
CA ILE A 73 -1.99 -3.43 17.37
C ILE A 73 -1.53 -4.55 18.31
N GLY A 74 -0.78 -4.20 19.37
CA GLY A 74 -0.20 -5.16 20.30
C GLY A 74 -1.22 -6.07 21.00
N GLU A 75 -2.38 -5.56 21.40
CA GLU A 75 -3.34 -6.35 22.18
C GLU A 75 -4.25 -7.23 21.33
N GLN A 76 -4.73 -6.76 20.19
CA GLN A 76 -5.65 -7.55 19.36
C GLN A 76 -4.95 -8.48 18.38
N MET A 77 -3.74 -8.13 17.91
CA MET A 77 -2.97 -8.96 16.97
C MET A 77 -1.97 -9.89 17.66
N ALA A 78 -1.52 -9.61 18.87
CA ALA A 78 -0.70 -10.55 19.64
C ALA A 78 -1.45 -11.87 19.89
N ALA A 79 -2.74 -11.81 20.18
CA ALA A 79 -3.59 -12.99 20.34
C ALA A 79 -3.77 -13.79 19.05
N MET A 80 -3.74 -13.15 17.89
CA MET A 80 -3.89 -13.80 16.57
C MET A 80 -2.54 -14.31 16.02
N LEU A 81 -1.44 -13.66 16.38
CA LEU A 81 -0.09 -14.01 15.94
C LEU A 81 0.54 -15.16 16.72
N THR A 82 0.18 -15.36 17.98
CA THR A 82 0.80 -16.39 18.82
C THR A 82 0.43 -17.82 18.44
N SER A 83 -0.69 -18.04 17.77
CA SER A 83 -1.16 -19.39 17.40
C SER A 83 -0.71 -19.89 16.04
N LEU A 84 -0.25 -19.01 15.12
CA LEU A 84 -0.02 -19.38 13.72
C LEU A 84 1.39 -19.03 13.17
N VAL A 85 2.24 -18.45 13.99
CA VAL A 85 3.49 -17.80 13.55
C VAL A 85 4.61 -18.72 13.04
N PRO A 86 4.88 -19.91 13.57
CA PRO A 86 6.08 -20.63 13.12
C PRO A 86 5.98 -21.26 11.73
N LEU A 87 4.77 -21.65 11.30
CA LEU A 87 4.59 -22.46 10.08
C LEU A 87 4.28 -21.64 8.82
N LEU A 88 3.89 -20.38 9.00
CA LEU A 88 3.28 -19.57 7.93
C LEU A 88 4.26 -18.65 7.17
N PHE A 89 5.47 -18.44 7.68
CA PHE A 89 6.41 -17.47 7.09
C PHE A 89 7.38 -18.05 6.04
N SER A 90 7.19 -19.29 5.63
CA SER A 90 7.98 -19.91 4.58
C SER A 90 7.24 -19.86 3.23
N GLY A 91 7.71 -19.06 2.30
CA GLY A 91 7.28 -19.04 0.90
C GLY A 91 6.15 -18.07 0.55
N PHE A 92 4.92 -18.52 0.52
CA PHE A 92 3.76 -17.79 -0.03
C PHE A 92 3.32 -16.55 0.80
N LEU A 93 3.72 -16.47 2.05
CA LEU A 93 3.31 -15.44 3.00
C LEU A 93 4.32 -14.29 3.19
N LYS A 94 5.35 -14.21 2.35
CA LYS A 94 6.28 -13.05 2.36
C LYS A 94 5.57 -11.70 2.22
N LYS A 95 4.47 -11.66 1.51
CA LYS A 95 3.68 -10.43 1.32
C LYS A 95 2.94 -9.97 2.58
N TYR A 96 2.72 -10.86 3.55
CA TYR A 96 2.08 -10.53 4.83
C TYR A 96 3.07 -10.07 5.90
N LYS A 97 4.37 -10.09 5.61
CA LYS A 97 5.38 -9.63 6.54
C LYS A 97 5.16 -8.14 6.86
N PRO A 98 5.15 -7.77 8.14
CA PRO A 98 5.04 -6.37 8.55
C PRO A 98 6.11 -5.51 7.88
N ILE A 99 5.73 -4.34 7.39
CA ILE A 99 6.62 -3.43 6.67
C ILE A 99 6.78 -2.12 7.45
N PRO A 100 8.01 -1.61 7.65
CA PRO A 100 8.21 -0.32 8.28
C PRO A 100 7.56 0.81 7.47
N ALA A 101 6.86 1.73 8.14
CA ALA A 101 6.22 2.88 7.48
C ALA A 101 7.21 3.70 6.64
N LYS A 102 8.47 3.78 7.07
CA LYS A 102 9.55 4.43 6.31
C LYS A 102 9.75 3.79 4.93
N VAL A 103 9.74 2.45 4.85
CA VAL A 103 9.90 1.72 3.58
C VAL A 103 8.76 2.03 2.62
N VAL A 104 7.53 2.14 3.13
CA VAL A 104 6.36 2.53 2.32
C VAL A 104 6.51 3.98 1.84
N ALA A 105 6.89 4.90 2.71
CA ALA A 105 7.09 6.31 2.34
C ALA A 105 8.19 6.48 1.29
N ASP A 106 9.32 5.80 1.45
CA ASP A 106 10.43 5.83 0.50
C ASP A 106 10.00 5.25 -0.87
N ALA A 107 9.21 4.17 -0.88
CA ALA A 107 8.67 3.59 -2.12
C ALA A 107 7.68 4.55 -2.80
N MET A 108 6.76 5.16 -2.05
CA MET A 108 5.82 6.16 -2.58
C MET A 108 6.54 7.36 -3.17
N TYR A 109 7.56 7.88 -2.48
CA TYR A 109 8.37 8.98 -2.98
C TYR A 109 9.04 8.64 -4.33
N ARG A 110 9.51 7.40 -4.49
CA ARG A 110 10.11 6.94 -5.76
C ARG A 110 9.08 6.83 -6.86
N VAL A 111 7.94 6.22 -6.57
CA VAL A 111 6.82 6.12 -7.52
C VAL A 111 6.40 7.52 -7.97
N ALA A 112 6.34 8.49 -7.06
CA ALA A 112 6.00 9.87 -7.36
C ALA A 112 6.99 10.56 -8.33
N ASN A 113 8.25 10.13 -8.33
CA ASN A 113 9.29 10.65 -9.22
C ASN A 113 9.44 9.84 -10.53
N GLN A 114 8.62 8.80 -10.73
CA GLN A 114 8.57 8.04 -11.96
C GLN A 114 7.33 8.43 -12.76
N GLN A 115 7.52 8.75 -14.03
CA GLN A 115 6.40 9.09 -14.92
C GLN A 115 5.81 7.80 -15.54
N ILE A 116 5.16 6.99 -14.72
CA ILE A 116 4.54 5.74 -15.16
C ILE A 116 3.05 5.96 -15.33
N ILE A 117 2.55 5.83 -16.55
CA ILE A 117 1.15 6.02 -16.91
C ILE A 117 0.35 4.75 -16.64
N GLY A 118 -0.93 4.91 -16.29
CA GLY A 118 -1.89 3.83 -16.08
C GLY A 118 -2.12 3.49 -14.61
N ASN A 119 -2.83 2.39 -14.38
CA ASN A 119 -3.20 1.96 -13.03
C ASN A 119 -2.20 0.91 -12.52
N HIS A 120 -1.56 1.19 -11.41
CA HIS A 120 -0.55 0.33 -10.81
C HIS A 120 -0.86 0.03 -9.34
N ILE A 121 -0.73 -1.23 -8.97
CA ILE A 121 -0.90 -1.69 -7.59
C ILE A 121 0.46 -2.18 -7.07
N TYR A 122 0.83 -1.72 -5.88
CA TYR A 122 2.08 -2.07 -5.21
C TYR A 122 1.79 -2.77 -3.90
N GLU A 123 1.97 -4.08 -3.85
CA GLU A 123 1.90 -4.88 -2.62
C GLU A 123 3.22 -4.78 -1.82
N SER A 124 3.25 -5.28 -0.60
CA SER A 124 4.39 -5.13 0.32
C SER A 124 5.71 -5.65 -0.22
N ASP A 125 5.70 -6.77 -0.94
CA ASP A 125 6.89 -7.35 -1.58
C ASP A 125 7.48 -6.41 -2.64
N ARG A 126 6.61 -5.80 -3.46
CA ARG A 126 7.02 -4.82 -4.47
C ARG A 126 7.54 -3.53 -3.83
N LEU A 127 6.93 -3.08 -2.74
CA LEU A 127 7.40 -1.90 -1.99
C LEU A 127 8.80 -2.12 -1.41
N VAL A 128 9.07 -3.31 -0.88
CA VAL A 128 10.40 -3.69 -0.39
C VAL A 128 11.41 -3.76 -1.53
N ALA A 129 11.04 -4.36 -2.67
CA ALA A 129 11.90 -4.45 -3.86
C ALA A 129 12.30 -3.06 -4.39
N LEU A 130 11.34 -2.14 -4.52
CA LEU A 130 11.61 -0.76 -4.90
C LEU A 130 12.64 -0.07 -4.00
N ASN A 131 12.65 -0.40 -2.71
CA ASN A 131 13.66 0.12 -1.78
C ASN A 131 15.02 -0.55 -1.94
N ALA A 132 15.08 -1.85 -2.23
CA ALA A 132 16.32 -2.59 -2.40
C ALA A 132 17.10 -2.15 -3.65
N GLU A 133 16.42 -1.89 -4.76
CA GLU A 133 17.01 -1.44 -6.02
C GLU A 133 17.83 -0.14 -5.90
N CYS A 134 17.57 0.69 -4.88
CA CYS A 134 18.32 1.92 -4.65
C CYS A 134 19.50 1.79 -3.70
N GLY A 135 19.53 0.77 -2.85
CA GLY A 135 20.69 0.49 -2.01
C GLY A 135 21.95 0.20 -2.84
N CYS A 136 21.77 -0.33 -4.06
CA CYS A 136 22.88 -0.53 -5.01
C CYS A 136 23.33 0.78 -5.70
N ARG A 137 22.41 1.72 -5.98
CA ARG A 137 22.77 2.93 -6.73
C ARG A 137 23.47 3.99 -5.88
N GLN A 138 23.24 4.01 -4.55
CA GLN A 138 23.92 4.96 -3.64
C GLN A 138 25.26 4.43 -3.11
N ARG A 139 25.54 3.14 -3.21
CA ARG A 139 26.81 2.51 -2.83
C ARG A 139 27.66 2.16 -4.02
N GLY A 140 27.79 3.06 -5.01
CA GLY A 140 28.69 2.94 -6.15
C GLY A 140 29.16 1.49 -6.42
N CYS A 141 28.45 0.75 -7.26
CA CYS A 141 29.01 -0.45 -7.85
C CYS A 141 30.27 -0.05 -8.65
N LYS A 142 31.44 -0.22 -8.01
CA LYS A 142 32.70 -0.31 -8.71
C LYS A 142 32.80 -1.67 -9.35
#